data_41977813499dc02d7064dbce6f896cd4
#
_entry.id   41977813499dc02d7064dbce6f896cd4
#
_cell.length_a   1.000
_cell.length_b   1.000
_cell.length_c   1.000
_cell.angle_alpha   90.00
_cell.angle_beta   90.00
_cell.angle_gamma   90.00
#
_symmetry.space_group_name_H-M   'P 1'
#
loop_
_entity.id
_entity.type
_entity.pdbx_description
1 polymer ?
#
loop_
_entity_poly.entity_id
_entity_poly.type
_entity_poly.pdbx_seq_one_letter_code
_entity_poly.pdbx_strand_id
1 'polypeptide(L)'
;SGFYSDSFLSWFEQRNLNYVIAVKFYENFKYEIGAIDDWTSITKGLDVAELYFKPITSEHTRRYILVRKKVENYPKSGGKLLFDEPTYRYSAYVTNLDLPLDQVYNIYNTRADAENRIKELKYDFGLENFALDKFYATEAAHRFMIAAYNIMALFKHQILQTKMQLSTLRSYCFALGSWITNHANETTLNISLPTKRRSWMDGLFEKINKTEKPYHYP
;
A
#
# COMPACT_ATOMS: atom_id res chain seq x y z
N SER A 1 -15.24 4.73 9.73
CA SER A 1 -14.30 3.65 10.08
C SER A 1 -14.92 2.85 11.21
N GLY A 2 -15.05 1.52 11.05
CA GLY A 2 -15.64 0.64 12.07
C GLY A 2 -14.74 0.43 13.30
N PHE A 3 -13.49 0.92 13.23
CA PHE A 3 -12.50 0.75 14.31
C PHE A 3 -12.35 2.00 15.21
N TYR A 4 -13.05 3.08 14.93
CA TYR A 4 -12.99 4.29 15.75
C TYR A 4 -14.08 4.23 16.83
N SER A 5 -13.72 3.75 18.01
CA SER A 5 -14.53 3.83 19.23
C SER A 5 -13.61 4.06 20.42
N ASP A 6 -14.11 4.75 21.45
CA ASP A 6 -13.33 5.08 22.64
C ASP A 6 -12.85 3.82 23.38
N SER A 7 -13.74 2.85 23.55
CA SER A 7 -13.41 1.57 24.18
C SER A 7 -12.30 0.81 23.45
N PHE A 8 -12.27 0.87 22.12
CA PHE A 8 -11.27 0.20 21.32
C PHE A 8 -9.90 0.89 21.41
N LEU A 9 -9.89 2.24 21.40
CA LEU A 9 -8.67 3.02 21.58
C LEU A 9 -8.08 2.78 22.98
N SER A 10 -8.90 2.82 24.03
CA SER A 10 -8.48 2.53 25.41
C SER A 10 -7.96 1.09 25.57
N TRP A 11 -8.52 0.14 24.83
CA TRP A 11 -8.03 -1.25 24.82
C TRP A 11 -6.61 -1.37 24.27
N PHE A 12 -6.26 -0.61 23.19
CA PHE A 12 -4.91 -0.52 22.67
C PHE A 12 -3.95 0.13 23.66
N GLU A 13 -4.38 1.25 24.26
CA GLU A 13 -3.57 2.03 25.21
C GLU A 13 -3.21 1.22 26.45
N GLN A 14 -4.16 0.48 27.02
CA GLN A 14 -3.94 -0.41 28.17
C GLN A 14 -2.94 -1.55 27.89
N ARG A 15 -2.74 -1.91 26.61
CA ARG A 15 -1.81 -2.96 26.17
C ARG A 15 -0.50 -2.44 25.58
N ASN A 16 -0.29 -1.12 25.66
CA ASN A 16 0.86 -0.45 25.06
C ASN A 16 1.01 -0.76 23.54
N LEU A 17 -0.12 -0.92 22.85
CA LEU A 17 -0.14 -1.14 21.41
C LEU A 17 -0.26 0.20 20.69
N ASN A 18 0.60 0.41 19.72
CA ASN A 18 0.57 1.60 18.88
C ASN A 18 -0.51 1.51 17.81
N TYR A 19 -1.14 2.64 17.50
CA TYR A 19 -2.18 2.71 16.50
C TYR A 19 -2.18 4.02 15.72
N VAL A 20 -2.68 3.96 14.48
CA VAL A 20 -3.09 5.10 13.65
C VAL A 20 -4.44 4.76 13.01
N ILE A 21 -5.50 5.44 13.41
CA ILE A 21 -6.88 5.10 13.01
C ILE A 21 -7.57 6.32 12.40
N ALA A 22 -8.20 6.13 11.22
CA ALA A 22 -8.98 7.19 10.59
C ALA A 22 -10.25 7.52 11.39
N VAL A 23 -10.52 8.79 11.56
CA VAL A 23 -11.61 9.34 12.34
C VAL A 23 -12.75 9.79 11.44
N LYS A 24 -14.00 9.62 11.88
CA LYS A 24 -15.16 10.28 11.27
C LYS A 24 -15.27 11.70 11.80
N PHE A 25 -15.61 12.62 10.92
CA PHE A 25 -15.88 14.01 11.30
C PHE A 25 -17.28 14.12 11.92
N TYR A 26 -17.34 14.49 13.19
CA TYR A 26 -18.55 14.93 13.87
C TYR A 26 -18.58 16.46 13.89
N GLU A 27 -19.73 17.06 14.10
CA GLU A 27 -19.91 18.52 14.05
C GLU A 27 -18.94 19.27 14.97
N ASN A 28 -18.82 18.83 16.23
CA ASN A 28 -17.90 19.45 17.20
C ASN A 28 -16.42 19.38 16.74
N PHE A 29 -16.05 18.26 16.12
CA PHE A 29 -14.68 18.08 15.62
C PHE A 29 -14.40 18.96 14.40
N LYS A 30 -15.40 19.21 13.54
CA LYS A 30 -15.28 20.14 12.42
C LYS A 30 -15.04 21.58 12.89
N TYR A 31 -15.69 21.96 13.97
CA TYR A 31 -15.50 23.30 14.55
C TYR A 31 -14.06 23.50 15.01
N GLU A 32 -13.49 22.54 15.73
CA GLU A 32 -12.09 22.60 16.18
C GLU A 32 -11.11 22.64 15.02
N ILE A 33 -11.36 21.88 13.94
CA ILE A 33 -10.53 21.93 12.73
C ILE A 33 -10.56 23.32 12.09
N GLY A 34 -11.71 23.99 12.08
CA GLY A 34 -11.87 25.34 11.54
C GLY A 34 -11.10 26.41 12.32
N ALA A 35 -10.76 26.15 13.58
CA ALA A 35 -10.03 27.07 14.46
C ALA A 35 -8.49 26.89 14.35
N ILE A 36 -7.99 25.95 13.55
CA ILE A 36 -6.56 25.69 13.43
C ILE A 36 -5.94 26.61 12.38
N ASP A 37 -5.01 27.44 12.81
CA ASP A 37 -4.25 28.34 11.94
C ASP A 37 -2.86 27.79 11.58
N ASP A 38 -2.28 26.94 12.46
CA ASP A 38 -0.92 26.41 12.30
C ASP A 38 -0.93 25.10 11.48
N TRP A 39 -0.77 25.24 10.17
CA TRP A 39 -0.68 24.14 9.23
C TRP A 39 0.74 24.02 8.68
N THR A 40 1.35 22.84 8.84
CA THR A 40 2.67 22.51 8.28
C THR A 40 2.52 21.87 6.91
N SER A 41 3.17 22.43 5.89
CA SER A 41 3.13 21.85 4.53
C SER A 41 4.14 20.71 4.40
N ILE A 42 3.67 19.53 4.00
CA ILE A 42 4.52 18.37 3.68
C ILE A 42 4.95 18.42 2.22
N THR A 43 3.99 18.67 1.33
CA THR A 43 4.20 18.80 -0.11
C THR A 43 3.23 19.84 -0.67
N LYS A 44 3.44 20.26 -1.90
CA LYS A 44 2.55 21.24 -2.56
C LYS A 44 1.09 20.76 -2.51
N GLY A 45 0.25 21.50 -1.80
CA GLY A 45 -1.17 21.25 -1.65
C GLY A 45 -1.53 20.12 -0.66
N LEU A 46 -0.61 19.69 0.18
CA LEU A 46 -0.81 18.75 1.27
C LEU A 46 -0.24 19.33 2.56
N ASP A 47 -1.11 19.70 3.47
CA ASP A 47 -0.75 20.27 4.76
C ASP A 47 -1.27 19.38 5.89
N VAL A 48 -0.56 19.39 7.01
CA VAL A 48 -0.89 18.66 8.23
C VAL A 48 -0.89 19.60 9.43
N ALA A 49 -1.72 19.24 10.42
CA ALA A 49 -1.74 19.93 11.70
C ALA A 49 -1.95 18.93 12.84
N GLU A 50 -1.59 19.32 14.04
CA GLU A 50 -1.79 18.56 15.25
C GLU A 50 -2.92 19.16 16.08
N LEU A 51 -3.73 18.28 16.66
CA LEU A 51 -4.80 18.66 17.58
C LEU A 51 -4.87 17.68 18.73
N TYR A 52 -4.82 18.18 19.95
CA TYR A 52 -5.18 17.42 21.14
C TYR A 52 -6.65 17.69 21.47
N PHE A 53 -7.47 16.67 21.31
CA PHE A 53 -8.92 16.81 21.43
C PHE A 53 -9.52 15.73 22.31
N LYS A 54 -10.51 16.12 23.12
CA LYS A 54 -11.32 15.22 23.95
C LYS A 54 -12.74 15.16 23.39
N PRO A 55 -13.13 14.08 22.71
CA PRO A 55 -14.52 13.90 22.29
C PRO A 55 -15.49 13.89 23.46
N ILE A 56 -16.72 14.35 23.28
CA ILE A 56 -17.76 14.36 24.32
C ILE A 56 -18.01 12.95 24.89
N THR A 57 -17.86 11.93 24.04
CA THR A 57 -18.07 10.52 24.38
C THR A 57 -16.83 9.85 24.98
N SER A 58 -15.74 10.59 25.19
CA SER A 58 -14.46 10.07 25.69
C SER A 58 -14.07 10.73 27.01
N GLU A 59 -13.46 9.97 27.90
CA GLU A 59 -12.84 10.50 29.11
C GLU A 59 -11.41 10.98 28.89
N HIS A 60 -10.79 10.61 27.75
CA HIS A 60 -9.39 10.84 27.43
C HIS A 60 -9.19 11.87 26.34
N THR A 61 -8.23 12.78 26.55
CA THR A 61 -7.69 13.62 25.48
C THR A 61 -6.69 12.81 24.68
N ARG A 62 -6.83 12.81 23.34
CA ARG A 62 -5.94 12.08 22.43
C ARG A 62 -5.36 12.98 21.37
N ARG A 63 -4.27 12.54 20.80
CA ARG A 63 -3.57 13.19 19.70
C ARG A 63 -4.24 12.89 18.39
N TYR A 64 -4.60 13.92 17.64
CA TYR A 64 -5.18 13.82 16.29
C TYR A 64 -4.24 14.50 15.30
N ILE A 65 -3.99 13.82 14.21
CA ILE A 65 -3.27 14.36 13.05
C ILE A 65 -4.31 14.71 12.01
N LEU A 66 -4.38 15.97 11.68
CA LEU A 66 -5.27 16.52 10.67
C LEU A 66 -4.51 16.67 9.37
N VAL A 67 -5.15 16.36 8.29
CA VAL A 67 -4.57 16.48 6.95
C VAL A 67 -5.56 17.23 6.08
N ARG A 68 -5.09 18.27 5.38
CA ARG A 68 -5.85 18.92 4.34
C ARG A 68 -5.13 18.79 3.00
N LYS A 69 -5.88 18.42 1.98
CA LYS A 69 -5.38 18.28 0.61
C LYS A 69 -6.13 19.23 -0.30
N LYS A 70 -5.40 20.06 -1.03
CA LYS A 70 -5.97 20.97 -2.03
C LYS A 70 -6.61 20.16 -3.16
N VAL A 71 -7.86 20.46 -3.50
CA VAL A 71 -8.59 19.84 -4.62
C VAL A 71 -8.40 20.71 -5.86
N GLU A 72 -7.66 20.21 -6.84
CA GLU A 72 -7.36 20.95 -8.07
C GLU A 72 -8.52 20.96 -9.09
N ASN A 73 -9.43 20.00 -9.01
CA ASN A 73 -10.55 19.87 -9.95
C ASN A 73 -11.87 19.75 -9.18
N TYR A 74 -12.58 20.85 -9.02
CA TYR A 74 -14.01 20.81 -8.77
C TYR A 74 -14.74 20.53 -10.10
N PRO A 75 -15.69 19.59 -10.16
CA PRO A 75 -16.61 19.55 -11.30
C PRO A 75 -17.30 20.91 -11.30
N LYS A 76 -17.10 21.69 -12.35
CA LYS A 76 -17.78 22.96 -12.58
C LYS A 76 -19.27 22.67 -12.73
N SER A 77 -19.99 22.58 -11.61
CA SER A 77 -21.44 22.78 -11.64
C SER A 77 -21.63 24.24 -12.07
N GLY A 78 -22.41 24.49 -13.10
CA GLY A 78 -22.50 25.72 -13.89
C GLY A 78 -22.92 27.01 -13.15
N GLY A 79 -22.37 27.30 -11.99
CA GLY A 79 -22.45 28.55 -11.25
C GLY A 79 -21.09 29.24 -11.22
N LYS A 80 -21.03 30.51 -11.55
CA LYS A 80 -19.87 31.35 -11.31
C LYS A 80 -19.56 31.37 -9.81
N LEU A 81 -18.44 30.73 -9.40
CA LEU A 81 -17.85 30.98 -8.08
C LEU A 81 -17.37 32.45 -8.07
N LEU A 82 -17.89 33.24 -7.16
CA LEU A 82 -17.52 34.66 -6.99
C LEU A 82 -16.09 34.84 -6.42
N PHE A 83 -15.51 33.76 -5.85
CA PHE A 83 -14.15 33.76 -5.31
C PHE A 83 -13.48 32.42 -5.60
N ASP A 84 -12.23 32.44 -6.08
CA ASP A 84 -11.36 31.28 -6.27
C ASP A 84 -10.72 30.92 -4.91
N GLU A 85 -11.50 30.52 -3.92
CA GLU A 85 -10.95 30.00 -2.69
C GLU A 85 -10.49 28.54 -2.88
N PRO A 86 -9.31 28.20 -2.41
CA PRO A 86 -8.82 26.83 -2.51
C PRO A 86 -9.70 25.91 -1.69
N THR A 87 -10.35 24.94 -2.35
CA THR A 87 -11.15 23.93 -1.65
C THR A 87 -10.24 22.82 -1.15
N TYR A 88 -10.34 22.52 0.13
CA TYR A 88 -9.57 21.46 0.76
C TYR A 88 -10.46 20.25 1.07
N ARG A 89 -9.90 19.04 0.88
CA ARG A 89 -10.43 17.81 1.44
C ARG A 89 -9.70 17.53 2.74
N TYR A 90 -10.44 17.36 3.82
CA TYR A 90 -9.90 17.07 5.13
C TYR A 90 -9.95 15.58 5.46
N SER A 91 -8.94 15.11 6.18
CA SER A 91 -8.88 13.78 6.80
C SER A 91 -8.30 13.92 8.20
N ALA A 92 -8.68 13.05 9.12
CA ALA A 92 -8.13 13.05 10.48
C ALA A 92 -7.79 11.63 10.91
N TYR A 93 -6.70 11.52 11.65
CA TYR A 93 -6.20 10.27 12.22
C TYR A 93 -5.95 10.47 13.71
N VAL A 94 -6.44 9.54 14.54
CA VAL A 94 -6.10 9.46 15.95
C VAL A 94 -4.93 8.51 16.15
N THR A 95 -4.00 8.88 17.03
CA THR A 95 -2.78 8.08 17.27
C THR A 95 -2.27 8.26 18.68
N ASN A 96 -1.58 7.24 19.21
CA ASN A 96 -0.76 7.32 20.42
C ASN A 96 0.74 7.34 20.11
N LEU A 97 1.12 7.40 18.83
CA LEU A 97 2.52 7.48 18.42
C LEU A 97 3.08 8.88 18.70
N ASP A 98 4.26 8.93 19.32
CA ASP A 98 5.04 10.17 19.48
C ASP A 98 6.04 10.30 18.33
N LEU A 99 5.50 10.54 17.11
CA LEU A 99 6.27 10.73 15.88
C LEU A 99 5.90 12.06 15.22
N PRO A 100 6.79 12.62 14.36
CA PRO A 100 6.47 13.77 13.53
C PRO A 100 5.22 13.54 12.67
N LEU A 101 4.50 14.63 12.35
CA LEU A 101 3.20 14.60 11.68
C LEU A 101 3.26 13.92 10.30
N ASP A 102 4.31 14.20 9.55
CA ASP A 102 4.57 13.62 8.23
C ASP A 102 4.80 12.12 8.30
N GLN A 103 5.50 11.65 9.34
CA GLN A 103 5.74 10.22 9.55
C GLN A 103 4.45 9.48 9.90
N VAL A 104 3.61 10.03 10.78
CA VAL A 104 2.30 9.43 11.11
C VAL A 104 1.40 9.35 9.88
N TYR A 105 1.38 10.43 9.07
CA TYR A 105 0.66 10.45 7.81
C TYR A 105 1.16 9.36 6.84
N ASN A 106 2.48 9.21 6.71
CA ASN A 106 3.08 8.19 5.86
C ASN A 106 2.76 6.77 6.34
N ILE A 107 2.80 6.52 7.66
CA ILE A 107 2.40 5.23 8.25
C ILE A 107 0.95 4.90 7.86
N TYR A 108 0.02 5.84 7.97
CA TYR A 108 -1.36 5.60 7.57
C TYR A 108 -1.50 5.31 6.06
N ASN A 109 -0.73 6.01 5.23
CA ASN A 109 -0.78 5.80 3.77
C ASN A 109 -0.27 4.43 3.34
N THR A 110 0.61 3.78 4.12
CA THR A 110 1.05 2.40 3.83
C THR A 110 -0.10 1.39 3.90
N ARG A 111 -1.23 1.72 4.57
CA ARG A 111 -2.45 0.93 4.53
C ARG A 111 -3.00 0.74 3.11
N ALA A 112 -2.89 1.76 2.27
CA ALA A 112 -3.32 1.66 0.87
C ALA A 112 -2.48 0.64 0.08
N ASP A 113 -1.22 0.44 0.45
CA ASP A 113 -0.37 -0.59 -0.15
C ASP A 113 -0.86 -2.00 0.21
N ALA A 114 -1.29 -2.23 1.45
CA ALA A 114 -1.88 -3.50 1.85
C ALA A 114 -3.16 -3.84 1.05
N GLU A 115 -4.02 -2.84 0.82
CA GLU A 115 -5.21 -3.01 -0.02
C GLU A 115 -4.84 -3.33 -1.48
N ASN A 116 -3.80 -2.70 -2.01
CA ASN A 116 -3.30 -2.99 -3.37
C ASN A 116 -2.72 -4.42 -3.46
N ARG A 117 -2.01 -4.88 -2.42
CA ARG A 117 -1.48 -6.25 -2.38
C ARG A 117 -2.59 -7.30 -2.30
N ILE A 118 -3.66 -7.03 -1.56
CA ILE A 118 -4.84 -7.89 -1.55
C ILE A 118 -5.49 -7.93 -2.94
N LYS A 119 -5.57 -6.81 -3.64
CA LYS A 119 -6.06 -6.76 -5.03
C LYS A 119 -5.17 -7.55 -5.98
N GLU A 120 -3.84 -7.42 -5.90
CA GLU A 120 -2.91 -8.21 -6.69
C GLU A 120 -3.10 -9.73 -6.44
N LEU A 121 -3.22 -10.15 -5.16
CA LEU A 121 -3.52 -11.54 -4.80
C LEU A 121 -4.85 -12.04 -5.42
N LYS A 122 -5.89 -11.23 -5.38
CA LYS A 122 -7.19 -11.59 -5.93
C LYS A 122 -7.18 -11.69 -7.45
N TYR A 123 -6.67 -10.68 -8.14
CA TYR A 123 -6.77 -10.56 -9.60
C TYR A 123 -5.62 -11.25 -10.33
N ASP A 124 -4.39 -11.16 -9.84
CA ASP A 124 -3.22 -11.69 -10.53
C ASP A 124 -2.93 -13.14 -10.15
N PHE A 125 -3.30 -13.56 -8.94
CA PHE A 125 -3.11 -14.93 -8.43
C PHE A 125 -4.41 -15.71 -8.29
N GLY A 126 -5.56 -15.08 -8.51
CA GLY A 126 -6.86 -15.75 -8.49
C GLY A 126 -7.30 -16.26 -7.11
N LEU A 127 -6.95 -15.53 -6.03
CA LEU A 127 -7.27 -15.91 -4.66
C LEU A 127 -8.77 -16.15 -4.42
N GLU A 128 -9.65 -15.50 -5.19
CA GLU A 128 -11.10 -15.65 -5.09
C GLU A 128 -11.64 -16.88 -5.87
N ASN A 129 -10.82 -17.47 -6.75
CA ASN A 129 -11.26 -18.53 -7.67
C ASN A 129 -11.06 -19.94 -7.11
N PHE A 130 -10.53 -20.08 -5.90
CA PHE A 130 -10.27 -21.37 -5.28
C PHE A 130 -11.39 -21.73 -4.30
N ALA A 131 -12.31 -22.57 -4.74
CA ALA A 131 -13.24 -23.28 -3.89
C ALA A 131 -13.01 -24.78 -4.11
N LEU A 132 -12.21 -25.40 -3.24
CA LEU A 132 -12.01 -26.85 -3.26
C LEU A 132 -13.01 -27.50 -2.31
N ASP A 133 -13.36 -28.77 -2.56
CA ASP A 133 -14.39 -29.50 -1.80
C ASP A 133 -14.07 -29.64 -0.30
N LYS A 134 -12.81 -29.51 0.09
CA LYS A 134 -12.37 -29.61 1.49
C LYS A 134 -11.78 -28.30 1.96
N PHE A 135 -12.18 -27.86 3.16
CA PHE A 135 -11.69 -26.63 3.79
C PHE A 135 -10.16 -26.58 3.87
N TYR A 136 -9.52 -27.63 4.38
CA TYR A 136 -8.05 -27.65 4.49
C TYR A 136 -7.33 -27.67 3.14
N ALA A 137 -7.94 -28.23 2.09
CA ALA A 137 -7.37 -28.16 0.75
C ALA A 137 -7.43 -26.72 0.20
N THR A 138 -8.52 -26.01 0.43
CA THR A 138 -8.66 -24.60 0.09
C THR A 138 -7.65 -23.74 0.86
N GLU A 139 -7.48 -23.97 2.16
CA GLU A 139 -6.49 -23.29 2.99
C GLU A 139 -5.06 -23.54 2.49
N ALA A 140 -4.71 -24.78 2.17
CA ALA A 140 -3.40 -25.11 1.62
C ALA A 140 -3.14 -24.40 0.27
N ALA A 141 -4.12 -24.39 -0.63
CA ALA A 141 -4.02 -23.67 -1.89
C ALA A 141 -3.79 -22.16 -1.69
N HIS A 142 -4.50 -21.53 -0.74
CA HIS A 142 -4.28 -20.14 -0.37
C HIS A 142 -2.87 -19.89 0.16
N ARG A 143 -2.34 -20.77 1.01
CA ARG A 143 -0.97 -20.66 1.55
C ARG A 143 0.08 -20.75 0.43
N PHE A 144 -0.10 -21.66 -0.53
CA PHE A 144 0.78 -21.75 -1.70
C PHE A 144 0.74 -20.48 -2.56
N MET A 145 -0.44 -19.91 -2.77
CA MET A 145 -0.56 -18.65 -3.51
C MET A 145 0.12 -17.48 -2.80
N ILE A 146 -0.02 -17.38 -1.49
CA ILE A 146 0.67 -16.35 -0.69
C ILE A 146 2.19 -16.53 -0.78
N ALA A 147 2.68 -17.78 -0.73
CA ALA A 147 4.10 -18.07 -0.91
C ALA A 147 4.59 -17.66 -2.32
N ALA A 148 3.85 -18.00 -3.36
CA ALA A 148 4.17 -17.60 -4.74
C ALA A 148 4.15 -16.08 -4.91
N TYR A 149 3.17 -15.40 -4.31
CA TYR A 149 3.10 -13.94 -4.29
C TYR A 149 4.33 -13.32 -3.61
N ASN A 150 4.73 -13.86 -2.46
CA ASN A 150 5.90 -13.36 -1.72
C ASN A 150 7.19 -13.54 -2.53
N ILE A 151 7.36 -14.68 -3.21
CA ILE A 151 8.51 -14.91 -4.11
C ILE A 151 8.52 -13.88 -5.24
N MET A 152 7.37 -13.63 -5.86
CA MET A 152 7.25 -12.63 -6.93
C MET A 152 7.49 -11.20 -6.43
N ALA A 153 7.05 -10.89 -5.22
CA ALA A 153 7.29 -9.59 -4.60
C ALA A 153 8.78 -9.39 -4.28
N LEU A 154 9.47 -10.41 -3.78
CA LEU A 154 10.91 -10.39 -3.55
C LEU A 154 11.68 -10.24 -4.87
N PHE A 155 11.33 -11.01 -5.90
CA PHE A 155 11.93 -10.91 -7.23
C PHE A 155 11.77 -9.49 -7.80
N LYS A 156 10.55 -8.94 -7.73
CA LYS A 156 10.25 -7.57 -8.16
C LYS A 156 11.09 -6.54 -7.41
N HIS A 157 11.23 -6.69 -6.10
CA HIS A 157 11.87 -5.70 -5.24
C HIS A 157 13.39 -5.81 -5.27
N GLN A 158 13.95 -7.01 -5.18
CA GLN A 158 15.38 -7.24 -5.04
C GLN A 158 16.09 -7.29 -6.40
N ILE A 159 15.49 -7.97 -7.37
CA ILE A 159 16.13 -8.21 -8.67
C ILE A 159 15.76 -7.14 -9.70
N LEU A 160 14.47 -6.93 -9.90
CA LEU A 160 14.00 -6.01 -10.93
C LEU A 160 14.06 -4.55 -10.51
N GLN A 161 13.89 -4.26 -9.23
CA GLN A 161 13.86 -2.90 -8.68
C GLN A 161 12.86 -2.00 -9.43
N THR A 162 11.68 -2.53 -9.76
CA THR A 162 10.69 -1.87 -10.62
C THR A 162 9.37 -1.64 -9.89
N LYS A 163 8.64 -0.62 -10.33
CA LYS A 163 7.26 -0.36 -9.90
C LYS A 163 6.19 -1.05 -10.77
N MET A 164 6.59 -1.91 -11.73
CA MET A 164 5.64 -2.64 -12.57
C MET A 164 4.61 -3.41 -11.74
N GLN A 165 3.39 -3.52 -12.26
CA GLN A 165 2.37 -4.42 -11.71
C GLN A 165 2.76 -5.89 -11.96
N LEU A 166 2.33 -6.79 -11.08
CA LEU A 166 2.68 -8.23 -11.20
C LEU A 166 2.11 -8.87 -12.46
N SER A 167 0.93 -8.46 -12.92
CA SER A 167 0.35 -8.90 -14.21
C SER A 167 1.23 -8.54 -15.40
N THR A 168 1.75 -7.31 -15.43
CA THR A 168 2.70 -6.86 -16.45
C THR A 168 4.00 -7.65 -16.37
N LEU A 169 4.52 -7.86 -15.15
CA LEU A 169 5.73 -8.63 -14.92
C LEU A 169 5.59 -10.06 -15.44
N ARG A 170 4.46 -10.71 -15.16
CA ARG A 170 4.17 -12.06 -15.65
C ARG A 170 4.24 -12.13 -17.17
N SER A 171 3.62 -11.16 -17.86
CA SER A 171 3.65 -11.11 -19.33
C SER A 171 5.04 -10.79 -19.90
N TYR A 172 5.84 -10.03 -19.15
CA TYR A 172 7.18 -9.63 -19.58
C TYR A 172 8.23 -10.72 -19.37
N CYS A 173 8.17 -11.47 -18.25
CA CYS A 173 9.20 -12.41 -17.83
C CYS A 173 8.83 -13.87 -18.08
N PHE A 174 7.54 -14.23 -18.03
CA PHE A 174 7.14 -15.63 -18.00
C PHE A 174 6.24 -16.05 -19.16
N ALA A 175 5.43 -15.16 -19.73
CA ALA A 175 4.60 -15.47 -20.89
C ALA A 175 5.40 -15.29 -22.19
N LEU A 176 6.48 -16.08 -22.35
CA LEU A 176 7.41 -16.02 -23.49
C LEU A 176 7.40 -17.36 -24.21
N GLY A 177 7.41 -17.32 -25.54
CA GLY A 177 7.61 -18.52 -26.34
C GLY A 177 9.00 -19.09 -26.05
N SER A 178 9.08 -20.36 -25.70
CA SER A 178 10.34 -21.00 -25.38
C SER A 178 10.34 -22.46 -25.80
N TRP A 179 11.54 -23.01 -26.07
CA TRP A 179 11.75 -24.43 -26.36
C TRP A 179 13.07 -24.92 -25.78
N ILE A 180 13.12 -26.18 -25.46
CA ILE A 180 14.31 -26.83 -24.90
C ILE A 180 15.02 -27.62 -26.00
N THR A 181 16.33 -27.44 -26.09
CA THR A 181 17.21 -28.26 -26.92
C THR A 181 18.19 -29.03 -26.04
N ASN A 182 18.36 -30.33 -26.35
CA ASN A 182 19.29 -31.18 -25.64
C ASN A 182 20.38 -31.61 -26.62
N HIS A 183 21.64 -31.27 -26.31
CA HIS A 183 22.81 -31.74 -27.04
C HIS A 183 23.77 -32.43 -26.06
N ALA A 184 23.98 -33.71 -26.24
CA ALA A 184 24.81 -34.54 -25.37
C ALA A 184 24.32 -34.42 -23.89
N ASN A 185 25.13 -33.89 -23.01
CA ASN A 185 24.79 -33.67 -21.58
C ASN A 185 24.37 -32.23 -21.26
N GLU A 186 24.13 -31.41 -22.29
CA GLU A 186 23.77 -30.00 -22.10
C GLU A 186 22.30 -29.76 -22.47
N THR A 187 21.56 -29.14 -21.56
CA THR A 187 20.16 -28.72 -21.77
C THR A 187 20.10 -27.21 -21.87
N THR A 188 19.68 -26.73 -23.04
CA THR A 188 19.60 -25.29 -23.34
C THR A 188 18.15 -24.86 -23.44
N LEU A 189 17.75 -23.87 -22.66
CA LEU A 189 16.44 -23.19 -22.77
C LEU A 189 16.58 -22.01 -23.77
N ASN A 190 15.87 -22.13 -24.89
CA ASN A 190 15.81 -21.07 -25.89
C ASN A 190 14.54 -20.23 -25.65
N ILE A 191 14.70 -18.91 -25.56
CA ILE A 191 13.61 -17.97 -25.30
C ILE A 191 13.44 -17.04 -26.50
N SER A 192 12.22 -16.97 -27.04
CA SER A 192 11.88 -16.09 -28.16
C SER A 192 11.56 -14.69 -27.63
N LEU A 193 12.40 -13.71 -27.99
CA LEU A 193 12.24 -12.33 -27.53
C LEU A 193 12.30 -11.34 -28.70
N PRO A 194 11.43 -10.32 -28.70
CA PRO A 194 11.60 -9.16 -29.58
C PRO A 194 12.97 -8.51 -29.34
N THR A 195 13.62 -8.05 -30.41
CA THR A 195 14.98 -7.46 -30.36
C THR A 195 15.10 -6.37 -29.29
N LYS A 196 14.05 -5.54 -29.13
CA LYS A 196 14.02 -4.46 -28.13
C LYS A 196 14.05 -4.93 -26.67
N ARG A 197 13.74 -6.20 -26.41
CA ARG A 197 13.71 -6.76 -25.04
C ARG A 197 14.96 -7.57 -24.69
N ARG A 198 15.81 -7.90 -25.66
CA ARG A 198 16.98 -8.77 -25.44
C ARG A 198 17.93 -8.17 -24.42
N SER A 199 18.37 -6.94 -24.63
CA SER A 199 19.31 -6.28 -23.71
C SER A 199 18.77 -6.14 -22.28
N TRP A 200 17.45 -5.92 -22.13
CA TRP A 200 16.83 -5.88 -20.82
C TRP A 200 16.83 -7.27 -20.14
N MET A 201 16.54 -8.32 -20.91
CA MET A 201 16.55 -9.69 -20.40
C MET A 201 17.95 -10.15 -20.03
N ASP A 202 18.95 -9.83 -20.85
CA ASP A 202 20.37 -10.12 -20.55
C ASP A 202 20.80 -9.44 -19.25
N GLY A 203 20.46 -8.16 -19.08
CA GLY A 203 20.70 -7.45 -17.82
C GLY A 203 19.98 -8.02 -16.62
N LEU A 204 18.79 -8.63 -16.82
CA LEU A 204 18.06 -9.34 -15.77
C LEU A 204 18.80 -10.61 -15.33
N PHE A 205 19.25 -11.44 -16.29
CA PHE A 205 20.02 -12.64 -15.98
C PHE A 205 21.34 -12.31 -15.28
N GLU A 206 22.02 -11.24 -15.70
CA GLU A 206 23.22 -10.78 -15.00
C GLU A 206 22.94 -10.40 -13.53
N LYS A 207 21.82 -9.70 -13.27
CA LYS A 207 21.43 -9.36 -11.90
C LYS A 207 21.12 -10.59 -11.08
N ILE A 208 20.39 -11.56 -11.65
CA ILE A 208 20.09 -12.83 -10.97
C ILE A 208 21.37 -13.58 -10.60
N ASN A 209 22.33 -13.64 -11.53
CA ASN A 209 23.60 -14.34 -11.30
C ASN A 209 24.50 -13.64 -10.27
N LYS A 210 24.41 -12.29 -10.16
CA LYS A 210 25.15 -11.50 -9.16
C LYS A 210 24.48 -11.48 -7.78
N THR A 211 23.21 -11.89 -7.70
CA THR A 211 22.51 -11.93 -6.42
C THR A 211 23.04 -13.13 -5.63
N GLU A 212 23.69 -12.87 -4.49
CA GLU A 212 24.15 -13.92 -3.58
C GLU A 212 22.93 -14.78 -3.18
N LYS A 213 23.07 -16.08 -3.32
CA LYS A 213 22.04 -17.02 -2.85
C LYS A 213 21.98 -16.89 -1.34
N PRO A 214 20.83 -16.50 -0.76
CA PRO A 214 20.73 -16.21 0.68
C PRO A 214 20.95 -17.42 1.60
N TYR A 215 21.10 -18.62 1.04
CA TYR A 215 21.29 -19.86 1.82
C TYR A 215 22.25 -20.80 1.09
N HIS A 216 23.47 -20.91 1.61
CA HIS A 216 24.21 -22.16 1.50
C HIS A 216 23.62 -23.11 2.52
N TYR A 217 22.86 -24.10 2.09
CA TYR A 217 22.65 -25.29 2.91
C TYR A 217 23.97 -26.06 2.95
N PRO A 218 24.43 -26.43 4.16
CA PRO A 218 25.61 -27.28 4.30
C PRO A 218 25.36 -28.66 3.71
#